data_81202e1f483c8f33cd0a9f57bc951120
#
_entry.id   81202e1f483c8f33cd0a9f57bc951120
#
_cell.length_a   1.000
_cell.length_b   1.000
_cell.length_c   1.000
_cell.angle_alpha   90.00
_cell.angle_beta   90.00
_cell.angle_gamma   90.00
#
_symmetry.space_group_name_H-M   'P 1'
#
loop_
_entity.id
_entity.type
_entity.pdbx_description
1 polymer ?
#
loop_
_entity_poly.entity_id
_entity_poly.type
_entity_poly.pdbx_seq_one_letter_code
_entity_poly.pdbx_strand_id
1 'polypeptide(L)'
;MKTIKFSLWILFAGLLLGGCTVDQQRPTDVKYIEKTDPTWQQHLKQLQQIKSYQALGQLGYISTKERFSTRFDWQYHHPQNYTLKLYSTLSSETLQIEMHPQGMTISDNKGRQRSATDAKMLLREIIGMDFPLDEFVFWLKGQPKDNSDYLVADNHFLGSFTHRVDGKTWTADYLSYHLNRQPPMPENILLKTEGQTLKIRVDEWNLK
;
A
#
# COMPACT_ATOMS: atom_id res chain seq x y z
N MET A 1 23.14 56.51 43.73
CA MET A 1 22.65 55.12 43.70
C MET A 1 22.22 54.80 42.28
N LYS A 2 23.01 54.02 41.52
CA LYS A 2 22.77 53.69 40.12
C LYS A 2 22.12 52.31 40.05
N THR A 3 20.88 52.22 39.56
CA THR A 3 20.18 50.98 39.30
C THR A 3 20.55 50.46 37.92
N ILE A 4 21.23 49.33 37.89
CA ILE A 4 21.61 48.61 36.67
C ILE A 4 20.38 47.79 36.22
N LYS A 5 19.82 48.16 35.05
CA LYS A 5 18.79 47.36 34.38
C LYS A 5 19.47 46.26 33.57
N PHE A 6 19.30 45.02 34.01
CA PHE A 6 19.75 43.84 33.29
C PHE A 6 18.69 43.50 32.23
N SER A 7 18.98 43.78 30.96
CA SER A 7 18.11 43.41 29.83
C SER A 7 18.49 42.01 29.40
N LEU A 8 17.67 41.03 29.78
CA LEU A 8 17.80 39.64 29.38
C LEU A 8 17.17 39.48 27.99
N TRP A 9 17.99 39.50 26.95
CA TRP A 9 17.59 39.12 25.61
C TRP A 9 17.54 37.58 25.54
N ILE A 10 16.32 37.00 25.65
CA ILE A 10 16.10 35.59 25.37
C ILE A 10 16.02 35.43 23.85
N LEU A 11 17.11 34.91 23.30
CA LEU A 11 17.17 34.49 21.89
C LEU A 11 16.37 33.23 21.72
N PHE A 12 15.09 33.39 21.30
CA PHE A 12 14.21 32.27 20.97
C PHE A 12 14.59 31.74 19.58
N ALA A 13 15.58 30.85 19.53
CA ALA A 13 15.94 30.12 18.33
C ALA A 13 14.84 29.08 18.05
N GLY A 14 13.86 29.49 17.23
CA GLY A 14 12.85 28.58 16.71
C GLY A 14 13.51 27.52 15.83
N LEU A 15 13.66 26.29 16.34
CA LEU A 15 13.94 25.11 15.51
C LEU A 15 12.70 24.84 14.65
N LEU A 16 12.74 25.30 13.41
CA LEU A 16 11.86 24.84 12.36
C LEU A 16 12.26 23.39 12.02
N LEU A 17 11.68 22.44 12.72
CA LEU A 17 11.65 21.04 12.29
C LEU A 17 10.77 20.96 11.04
N GLY A 18 11.35 21.30 9.91
CA GLY A 18 10.78 21.01 8.61
C GLY A 18 10.73 19.48 8.45
N GLY A 19 9.63 18.87 8.88
CA GLY A 19 9.33 17.49 8.53
C GLY A 19 9.21 17.40 7.00
N CYS A 20 10.26 16.96 6.32
CA CYS A 20 10.19 16.58 4.93
C CYS A 20 9.24 15.40 4.81
N THR A 21 7.95 15.66 4.62
CA THR A 21 7.06 14.68 4.02
C THR A 21 7.54 14.53 2.59
N VAL A 22 8.31 13.48 2.30
CA VAL A 22 8.59 13.09 0.91
C VAL A 22 7.23 12.79 0.29
N ASP A 23 6.70 13.77 -0.40
CA ASP A 23 5.50 13.57 -1.22
C ASP A 23 5.96 12.76 -2.44
N GLN A 24 5.80 11.45 -2.37
CA GLN A 24 6.08 10.56 -3.50
C GLN A 24 5.02 10.86 -4.56
N GLN A 25 5.32 11.85 -5.39
CA GLN A 25 4.54 12.15 -6.59
C GLN A 25 4.95 11.17 -7.69
N ARG A 26 4.00 10.91 -8.58
CA ARG A 26 4.29 10.18 -9.82
C ARG A 26 5.45 10.86 -10.53
N PRO A 27 6.49 10.14 -10.97
CA PRO A 27 7.52 10.72 -11.81
C PRO A 27 6.89 11.33 -13.07
N THR A 28 7.19 12.59 -13.37
CA THR A 28 6.59 13.31 -14.51
C THR A 28 7.15 12.85 -15.85
N ASP A 29 8.30 12.17 -15.85
CA ASP A 29 9.06 11.82 -17.05
C ASP A 29 9.04 10.30 -17.36
N VAL A 30 8.02 9.57 -16.89
CA VAL A 30 7.89 8.14 -17.21
C VAL A 30 7.55 7.98 -18.68
N LYS A 31 8.45 7.32 -19.43
CA LYS A 31 8.19 6.87 -20.79
C LYS A 31 7.44 5.54 -20.75
N TYR A 32 6.49 5.39 -21.65
CA TYR A 32 5.70 4.17 -21.78
C TYR A 32 6.01 3.45 -23.07
N ILE A 33 5.92 2.13 -23.02
CA ILE A 33 6.10 1.22 -24.15
C ILE A 33 4.80 0.46 -24.44
N GLU A 34 4.78 -0.25 -25.55
CA GLU A 34 3.62 -1.04 -25.93
C GLU A 34 3.38 -2.22 -25.00
N LYS A 35 2.10 -2.50 -24.71
CA LYS A 35 1.68 -3.67 -23.90
C LYS A 35 2.12 -5.00 -24.51
N THR A 36 2.44 -5.03 -25.81
CA THR A 36 2.93 -6.19 -26.55
C THR A 36 4.42 -6.41 -26.44
N ASP A 37 5.15 -5.54 -25.73
CA ASP A 37 6.58 -5.68 -25.52
C ASP A 37 6.95 -7.08 -25.01
N PRO A 38 7.88 -7.81 -25.63
CA PRO A 38 8.17 -9.20 -25.28
C PRO A 38 8.73 -9.35 -23.85
N THR A 39 9.52 -8.38 -23.38
CA THR A 39 10.11 -8.42 -22.03
C THR A 39 9.03 -8.22 -20.96
N TRP A 40 8.12 -7.27 -21.18
CA TRP A 40 6.95 -7.11 -20.34
C TRP A 40 6.08 -8.36 -20.33
N GLN A 41 5.77 -8.94 -21.49
CA GLN A 41 4.95 -10.14 -21.60
C GLN A 41 5.58 -11.34 -20.89
N GLN A 42 6.90 -11.48 -20.94
CA GLN A 42 7.62 -12.50 -20.19
C GLN A 42 7.51 -12.24 -18.67
N HIS A 43 7.71 -11.00 -18.22
CA HIS A 43 7.56 -10.62 -16.83
C HIS A 43 6.13 -10.89 -16.30
N LEU A 44 5.12 -10.48 -17.07
CA LEU A 44 3.72 -10.73 -16.73
C LEU A 44 3.41 -12.23 -16.56
N LYS A 45 3.93 -13.09 -17.45
CA LYS A 45 3.81 -14.56 -17.31
C LYS A 45 4.46 -15.06 -16.02
N GLN A 46 5.61 -14.52 -15.62
CA GLN A 46 6.26 -14.88 -14.36
C GLN A 46 5.41 -14.49 -13.15
N LEU A 47 4.83 -13.27 -13.16
CA LEU A 47 3.91 -12.82 -12.10
C LEU A 47 2.66 -13.70 -12.00
N GLN A 48 2.11 -14.15 -13.12
CA GLN A 48 0.96 -15.05 -13.17
C GLN A 48 1.25 -16.44 -12.59
N GLN A 49 2.51 -16.89 -12.63
CA GLN A 49 2.93 -18.16 -12.04
C GLN A 49 3.05 -18.14 -10.53
N ILE A 50 3.16 -16.94 -9.91
CA ILE A 50 3.21 -16.78 -8.46
C ILE A 50 1.83 -17.11 -7.88
N LYS A 51 1.69 -18.27 -7.25
CA LYS A 51 0.44 -18.77 -6.67
C LYS A 51 0.28 -18.41 -5.21
N SER A 52 1.39 -18.28 -4.48
CA SER A 52 1.43 -17.95 -3.07
C SER A 52 2.62 -17.04 -2.79
N TYR A 53 2.44 -16.05 -1.93
CA TYR A 53 3.52 -15.14 -1.57
C TYR A 53 3.25 -14.45 -0.24
N GLN A 54 4.32 -13.94 0.37
CA GLN A 54 4.27 -13.01 1.49
C GLN A 54 4.95 -11.71 1.11
N ALA A 55 4.37 -10.60 1.54
CA ALA A 55 4.95 -9.27 1.42
C ALA A 55 4.95 -8.58 2.78
N LEU A 56 6.12 -8.11 3.20
CA LEU A 56 6.31 -7.34 4.43
C LEU A 56 6.64 -5.90 4.07
N GLY A 57 6.08 -4.93 4.79
CA GLY A 57 6.36 -3.54 4.45
C GLY A 57 5.64 -2.52 5.31
N GLN A 58 5.45 -1.34 4.74
CA GLN A 58 4.80 -0.20 5.37
C GLN A 58 3.68 0.32 4.48
N LEU A 59 2.61 0.75 5.13
CA LEU A 59 1.43 1.33 4.50
C LEU A 59 1.15 2.67 5.16
N GLY A 60 1.08 3.73 4.33
CA GLY A 60 0.60 5.04 4.72
C GLY A 60 -0.78 5.29 4.13
N TYR A 61 -1.76 5.64 4.95
CA TYR A 61 -3.10 6.03 4.53
C TYR A 61 -3.30 7.52 4.74
N ILE A 62 -3.88 8.18 3.76
CA ILE A 62 -4.18 9.60 3.76
C ILE A 62 -5.57 9.80 3.19
N SER A 63 -6.44 10.46 3.96
CA SER A 63 -7.75 10.93 3.54
C SER A 63 -7.98 12.36 4.00
N THR A 64 -9.14 12.91 3.70
CA THR A 64 -9.56 14.23 4.22
C THR A 64 -9.80 14.24 5.73
N LYS A 65 -10.05 13.07 6.33
CA LYS A 65 -10.40 12.92 7.75
C LYS A 65 -9.26 12.37 8.60
N GLU A 66 -8.43 11.51 8.02
CA GLU A 66 -7.47 10.70 8.76
C GLU A 66 -6.14 10.57 8.01
N ARG A 67 -5.07 10.46 8.79
CA ARG A 67 -3.74 10.10 8.31
C ARG A 67 -3.10 9.15 9.31
N PHE A 68 -2.67 7.99 8.84
CA PHE A 68 -1.91 7.06 9.68
C PHE A 68 -0.85 6.31 8.86
N SER A 69 0.10 5.71 9.57
CA SER A 69 1.10 4.80 9.00
C SER A 69 1.18 3.56 9.85
N THR A 70 1.33 2.42 9.21
CA THR A 70 1.41 1.11 9.86
C THR A 70 2.36 0.20 9.10
N ARG A 71 2.91 -0.79 9.77
CA ARG A 71 3.58 -1.91 9.10
C ARG A 71 2.55 -2.96 8.74
N PHE A 72 2.82 -3.72 7.68
CA PHE A 72 1.97 -4.83 7.29
C PHE A 72 2.76 -6.11 7.03
N ASP A 73 2.08 -7.24 7.23
CA ASP A 73 2.44 -8.58 6.78
C ASP A 73 1.25 -9.12 5.99
N TRP A 74 1.43 -9.19 4.67
CA TRP A 74 0.44 -9.76 3.75
C TRP A 74 0.86 -11.14 3.36
N GLN A 75 0.02 -12.15 3.62
CA GLN A 75 0.22 -13.54 3.25
C GLN A 75 -0.92 -13.99 2.36
N TYR A 76 -0.59 -14.35 1.13
CA TYR A 76 -1.56 -14.83 0.15
C TYR A 76 -1.26 -16.27 -0.25
N HIS A 77 -2.27 -17.13 -0.18
CA HIS A 77 -2.19 -18.53 -0.58
C HIS A 77 -3.07 -18.83 -1.80
N HIS A 78 -4.31 -18.34 -1.81
CA HIS A 78 -5.23 -18.40 -2.94
C HIS A 78 -6.42 -17.44 -2.70
N PRO A 79 -7.33 -17.21 -3.67
CA PRO A 79 -8.34 -16.14 -3.60
C PRO A 79 -9.19 -16.09 -2.33
N GLN A 80 -9.43 -17.21 -1.69
CA GLN A 80 -10.23 -17.27 -0.45
C GLN A 80 -9.41 -17.64 0.77
N ASN A 81 -8.11 -17.44 0.71
CA ASN A 81 -7.21 -17.74 1.82
C ASN A 81 -6.03 -16.76 1.82
N TYR A 82 -6.20 -15.68 2.54
CA TYR A 82 -5.13 -14.70 2.77
C TYR A 82 -5.25 -14.07 4.14
N THR A 83 -4.15 -13.58 4.64
CA THR A 83 -4.06 -12.87 5.92
C THR A 83 -3.34 -11.55 5.72
N LEU A 84 -3.93 -10.48 6.25
CA LEU A 84 -3.30 -9.17 6.39
C LEU A 84 -3.18 -8.84 7.87
N LYS A 85 -1.94 -8.70 8.35
CA LYS A 85 -1.65 -8.17 9.69
C LYS A 85 -1.16 -6.74 9.57
N LEU A 86 -1.75 -5.87 10.37
CA LEU A 86 -1.34 -4.47 10.51
C LEU A 86 -0.76 -4.27 11.91
N TYR A 87 0.41 -3.63 11.98
CA TYR A 87 1.12 -3.37 13.23
C TYR A 87 1.28 -1.87 13.42
N SER A 88 0.83 -1.37 14.56
CA SER A 88 1.15 0.02 14.92
C SER A 88 2.67 0.16 15.10
N THR A 89 3.21 1.28 14.61
CA THR A 89 4.63 1.63 14.82
C THR A 89 4.87 2.31 16.18
N LEU A 90 3.81 2.75 16.84
CA LEU A 90 3.85 3.56 18.07
C LEU A 90 3.24 2.85 19.28
N SER A 91 2.48 1.79 19.07
CA SER A 91 1.84 1.01 20.13
C SER A 91 1.99 -0.48 19.89
N SER A 92 1.68 -1.31 20.87
CA SER A 92 1.64 -2.77 20.70
C SER A 92 0.36 -3.26 20.02
N GLU A 93 -0.46 -2.38 19.44
CA GLU A 93 -1.72 -2.76 18.83
C GLU A 93 -1.48 -3.43 17.47
N THR A 94 -2.17 -4.53 17.25
CA THR A 94 -2.19 -5.26 15.98
C THR A 94 -3.62 -5.51 15.56
N LEU A 95 -3.86 -5.47 14.25
CA LEU A 95 -5.11 -5.87 13.62
C LEU A 95 -4.79 -7.00 12.64
N GLN A 96 -5.49 -8.12 12.74
CA GLN A 96 -5.36 -9.24 11.82
C GLN A 96 -6.69 -9.43 11.07
N ILE A 97 -6.60 -9.48 9.75
CA ILE A 97 -7.70 -9.73 8.83
C ILE A 97 -7.41 -11.06 8.15
N GLU A 98 -8.32 -12.01 8.31
CA GLU A 98 -8.21 -13.35 7.74
C GLU A 98 -9.38 -13.59 6.81
N MET A 99 -9.11 -13.92 5.55
CA MET A 99 -10.11 -14.37 4.61
C MET A 99 -10.12 -15.89 4.56
N HIS A 100 -11.31 -16.45 4.66
CA HIS A 100 -11.59 -17.88 4.59
C HIS A 100 -12.73 -18.15 3.60
N PRO A 101 -12.93 -19.39 3.14
CA PRO A 101 -14.06 -19.74 2.26
C PRO A 101 -15.45 -19.41 2.87
N GLN A 102 -15.54 -19.34 4.20
CA GLN A 102 -16.77 -19.04 4.95
C GLN A 102 -16.99 -17.55 5.20
N GLY A 103 -16.05 -16.69 4.83
CA GLY A 103 -16.10 -15.25 5.06
C GLY A 103 -14.82 -14.69 5.64
N MET A 104 -14.92 -13.56 6.33
CA MET A 104 -13.79 -12.83 6.90
C MET A 104 -13.86 -12.82 8.42
N THR A 105 -12.69 -12.93 9.04
CA THR A 105 -12.50 -12.68 10.47
C THR A 105 -11.53 -11.53 10.66
N ILE A 106 -11.88 -10.60 11.55
CA ILE A 106 -10.98 -9.53 11.99
C ILE A 106 -10.78 -9.69 13.50
N SER A 107 -9.52 -9.70 13.93
CA SER A 107 -9.14 -9.83 15.32
C SER A 107 -8.04 -8.85 15.72
N ASP A 108 -7.97 -8.53 17.01
CA ASP A 108 -6.88 -7.72 17.56
C ASP A 108 -6.10 -8.51 18.63
N ASN A 109 -4.97 -7.94 19.08
CA ASN A 109 -4.14 -8.56 20.12
C ASN A 109 -4.74 -8.49 21.54
N LYS A 110 -5.92 -7.91 21.71
CA LYS A 110 -6.67 -7.92 22.98
C LYS A 110 -7.71 -9.03 23.05
N GLY A 111 -7.72 -9.91 22.04
CA GLY A 111 -8.66 -11.04 21.94
C GLY A 111 -10.06 -10.66 21.44
N ARG A 112 -10.27 -9.42 21.01
CA ARG A 112 -11.53 -9.02 20.37
C ARG A 112 -11.56 -9.56 18.94
N GLN A 113 -12.66 -10.20 18.59
CA GLN A 113 -12.83 -10.83 17.27
C GLN A 113 -14.22 -10.55 16.73
N ARG A 114 -14.29 -10.32 15.43
CA ARG A 114 -15.52 -10.21 14.66
C ARG A 114 -15.40 -11.00 13.37
N SER A 115 -16.48 -11.71 13.02
CA SER A 115 -16.54 -12.48 11.79
C SER A 115 -17.83 -12.15 11.05
N ALA A 116 -17.76 -12.14 9.73
CA ALA A 116 -18.89 -11.94 8.86
C ALA A 116 -18.70 -12.69 7.54
N THR A 117 -19.82 -13.15 6.96
CA THR A 117 -19.86 -13.68 5.58
C THR A 117 -19.69 -12.55 4.57
N ASP A 118 -20.15 -11.34 4.89
CA ASP A 118 -19.91 -10.13 4.09
C ASP A 118 -18.64 -9.42 4.57
N ALA A 119 -17.52 -9.75 3.92
CA ALA A 119 -16.21 -9.20 4.20
C ALA A 119 -16.14 -7.68 3.94
N LYS A 120 -16.80 -7.19 2.89
CA LYS A 120 -16.77 -5.76 2.53
C LYS A 120 -17.46 -4.92 3.59
N MET A 121 -18.61 -5.37 4.07
CA MET A 121 -19.35 -4.69 5.14
C MET A 121 -18.51 -4.61 6.42
N LEU A 122 -17.88 -5.72 6.80
CA LEU A 122 -17.05 -5.78 8.00
C LEU A 122 -15.83 -4.86 7.91
N LEU A 123 -15.15 -4.81 6.77
CA LEU A 123 -14.02 -3.89 6.52
C LEU A 123 -14.46 -2.44 6.63
N ARG A 124 -15.55 -2.07 5.98
CA ARG A 124 -16.10 -0.70 6.04
C ARG A 124 -16.41 -0.29 7.46
N GLU A 125 -17.00 -1.18 8.26
CA GLU A 125 -17.37 -0.90 9.63
C GLU A 125 -16.16 -0.71 10.57
N ILE A 126 -15.09 -1.49 10.37
CA ILE A 126 -13.92 -1.51 11.27
C ILE A 126 -12.83 -0.54 10.83
N ILE A 127 -12.55 -0.49 9.53
CA ILE A 127 -11.45 0.31 8.97
C ILE A 127 -11.95 1.67 8.46
N GLY A 128 -13.27 1.82 8.28
CA GLY A 128 -13.89 3.06 7.79
C GLY A 128 -13.75 3.28 6.28
N MET A 129 -13.26 2.27 5.54
CA MET A 129 -13.04 2.37 4.10
C MET A 129 -13.45 1.10 3.35
N ASP A 130 -13.84 1.29 2.10
CA ASP A 130 -14.04 0.20 1.15
C ASP A 130 -12.71 -0.15 0.50
N PHE A 131 -12.01 -1.14 1.03
CA PHE A 131 -10.75 -1.58 0.47
C PHE A 131 -10.95 -2.88 -0.31
N PRO A 132 -10.60 -2.92 -1.61
CA PRO A 132 -10.82 -4.08 -2.47
C PRO A 132 -9.71 -5.12 -2.27
N LEU A 133 -9.75 -5.87 -1.16
CA LEU A 133 -8.74 -6.86 -0.80
C LEU A 133 -8.52 -7.91 -1.90
N ASP A 134 -9.58 -8.35 -2.59
CA ASP A 134 -9.50 -9.35 -3.66
C ASP A 134 -8.73 -8.82 -4.89
N GLU A 135 -8.80 -7.51 -5.14
CA GLU A 135 -8.04 -6.84 -6.19
C GLU A 135 -6.59 -6.58 -5.74
N PHE A 136 -6.43 -6.28 -4.46
CA PHE A 136 -5.13 -5.95 -3.87
C PHE A 136 -4.11 -7.08 -4.03
N VAL A 137 -4.55 -8.32 -4.03
CA VAL A 137 -3.74 -9.52 -4.33
C VAL A 137 -2.95 -9.36 -5.64
N PHE A 138 -3.59 -8.84 -6.68
CA PHE A 138 -2.99 -8.64 -8.00
C PHE A 138 -2.20 -7.33 -8.04
N TRP A 139 -2.76 -6.27 -7.48
CA TRP A 139 -2.14 -4.95 -7.50
C TRP A 139 -0.82 -4.92 -6.75
N LEU A 140 -0.75 -5.57 -5.58
CA LEU A 140 0.48 -5.58 -4.78
C LEU A 140 1.65 -6.20 -5.55
N LYS A 141 1.44 -7.25 -6.32
CA LYS A 141 2.50 -7.91 -7.12
C LYS A 141 2.72 -7.31 -8.51
N GLY A 142 2.05 -6.19 -8.85
CA GLY A 142 2.24 -5.51 -10.13
C GLY A 142 1.60 -6.25 -11.32
N GLN A 143 0.56 -7.03 -11.08
CA GLN A 143 -0.19 -7.74 -12.11
C GLN A 143 -1.48 -6.98 -12.43
N PRO A 144 -1.64 -6.42 -13.64
CA PRO A 144 -2.91 -5.85 -14.05
C PRO A 144 -3.95 -6.96 -14.20
N LYS A 145 -5.19 -6.68 -13.82
CA LYS A 145 -6.32 -7.59 -14.02
C LYS A 145 -6.92 -7.40 -15.41
N ASP A 146 -7.62 -8.42 -15.89
CA ASP A 146 -8.42 -8.30 -17.11
C ASP A 146 -9.39 -7.11 -16.98
N ASN A 147 -9.57 -6.36 -18.06
CA ASN A 147 -10.33 -5.10 -18.10
C ASN A 147 -9.74 -3.90 -17.32
N SER A 148 -8.49 -4.00 -16.84
CA SER A 148 -7.78 -2.82 -16.35
C SER A 148 -7.20 -2.02 -17.52
N ASP A 149 -7.31 -0.70 -17.46
CA ASP A 149 -6.51 0.15 -18.32
C ASP A 149 -5.15 0.36 -17.66
N TYR A 150 -4.05 -0.06 -18.31
CA TYR A 150 -2.72 -0.02 -17.73
C TYR A 150 -1.67 0.45 -18.73
N LEU A 151 -0.57 0.97 -18.21
CA LEU A 151 0.58 1.44 -18.96
C LEU A 151 1.84 0.71 -18.51
N VAL A 152 2.66 0.31 -19.46
CA VAL A 152 3.95 -0.34 -19.22
C VAL A 152 5.05 0.71 -19.33
N ALA A 153 5.89 0.84 -18.32
CA ALA A 153 7.01 1.78 -18.34
C ALA A 153 8.17 1.24 -19.19
N ASP A 154 9.08 2.12 -19.59
CA ASP A 154 10.24 1.79 -20.43
C ASP A 154 11.28 0.87 -19.76
N ASN A 155 11.13 0.66 -18.45
CA ASN A 155 11.86 -0.37 -17.69
C ASN A 155 11.25 -1.78 -17.83
N HIS A 156 10.24 -1.97 -18.69
CA HIS A 156 9.50 -3.21 -18.95
C HIS A 156 8.69 -3.76 -17.75
N PHE A 157 8.27 -2.89 -16.82
CA PHE A 157 7.38 -3.24 -15.73
C PHE A 157 6.08 -2.44 -15.78
N LEU A 158 5.10 -2.85 -14.99
CA LEU A 158 3.85 -2.10 -14.87
C LEU A 158 4.15 -0.70 -14.31
N GLY A 159 3.85 0.35 -15.09
CA GLY A 159 4.04 1.73 -14.68
C GLY A 159 2.84 2.27 -13.93
N SER A 160 1.65 2.02 -14.45
CA SER A 160 0.40 2.44 -13.81
C SER A 160 -0.79 1.63 -14.30
N PHE A 161 -1.88 1.68 -13.54
CA PHE A 161 -3.18 1.20 -14.03
C PHE A 161 -4.33 2.08 -13.52
N THR A 162 -5.47 1.95 -14.21
CA THR A 162 -6.78 2.42 -13.75
C THR A 162 -7.76 1.26 -13.79
N HIS A 163 -8.47 1.05 -12.70
CA HIS A 163 -9.44 -0.04 -12.60
C HIS A 163 -10.66 0.39 -11.79
N ARG A 164 -11.86 -0.02 -12.23
CA ARG A 164 -13.11 0.31 -11.55
C ARG A 164 -13.61 -0.87 -10.74
N VAL A 165 -13.77 -0.68 -9.43
CA VAL A 165 -14.26 -1.68 -8.50
C VAL A 165 -15.38 -1.09 -7.66
N ASP A 166 -16.53 -1.77 -7.61
CA ASP A 166 -17.69 -1.36 -6.81
C ASP A 166 -18.11 0.12 -7.02
N GLY A 167 -18.06 0.58 -8.27
CA GLY A 167 -18.41 1.95 -8.64
C GLY A 167 -17.31 2.98 -8.40
N LYS A 168 -16.23 2.66 -7.69
CA LYS A 168 -15.08 3.53 -7.45
C LYS A 168 -13.98 3.29 -8.46
N THR A 169 -13.32 4.37 -8.88
CA THR A 169 -12.14 4.30 -9.74
C THR A 169 -10.89 4.30 -8.86
N TRP A 170 -10.10 3.25 -9.02
CA TRP A 170 -8.78 3.11 -8.42
C TRP A 170 -7.71 3.35 -9.47
N THR A 171 -6.68 4.08 -9.08
CA THR A 171 -5.45 4.24 -9.87
C THR A 171 -4.26 3.78 -9.05
N ALA A 172 -3.28 3.18 -9.71
CA ALA A 172 -2.01 2.86 -9.11
C ALA A 172 -0.87 3.40 -9.95
N ASP A 173 0.16 3.91 -9.31
CA ASP A 173 1.45 4.24 -9.89
C ASP A 173 2.51 3.38 -9.20
N TYR A 174 3.29 2.64 -10.00
CA TYR A 174 4.42 1.81 -9.54
C TYR A 174 5.69 2.63 -9.66
N LEU A 175 6.22 3.07 -8.53
CA LEU A 175 7.29 4.05 -8.49
C LEU A 175 8.69 3.40 -8.54
N SER A 176 8.82 2.20 -7.98
CA SER A 176 10.08 1.44 -7.99
C SER A 176 9.84 -0.06 -7.83
N TYR A 177 10.88 -0.85 -8.15
CA TYR A 177 10.91 -2.30 -8.12
C TYR A 177 12.18 -2.83 -7.45
N HIS A 178 12.06 -3.95 -6.75
CA HIS A 178 13.18 -4.78 -6.29
C HIS A 178 13.79 -5.53 -7.48
N LEU A 179 14.82 -4.96 -8.11
CA LEU A 179 15.47 -5.52 -9.31
C LEU A 179 16.39 -6.71 -9.00
N ASN A 180 16.76 -6.89 -7.75
CA ASN A 180 17.60 -7.99 -7.28
C ASN A 180 16.83 -9.29 -7.01
N ARG A 181 15.54 -9.34 -7.36
CA ARG A 181 14.68 -10.52 -7.23
C ARG A 181 14.28 -11.08 -8.60
N GLN A 182 13.88 -12.35 -8.61
CA GLN A 182 13.41 -13.05 -9.81
C GLN A 182 12.03 -13.69 -9.53
N PRO A 183 10.96 -13.21 -10.17
CA PRO A 183 10.92 -12.01 -11.00
C PRO A 183 11.10 -10.72 -10.17
N PRO A 184 11.48 -9.59 -10.81
CA PRO A 184 11.44 -8.29 -10.15
C PRO A 184 10.04 -7.99 -9.60
N MET A 185 9.96 -7.50 -8.37
CA MET A 185 8.70 -7.26 -7.66
C MET A 185 8.54 -5.79 -7.28
N PRO A 186 7.33 -5.25 -7.23
CA PRO A 186 7.11 -3.87 -6.81
C PRO A 186 7.72 -3.56 -5.44
N GLU A 187 8.28 -2.37 -5.29
CA GLU A 187 8.80 -1.86 -4.03
C GLU A 187 7.93 -0.71 -3.52
N ASN A 188 7.74 0.33 -4.32
CA ASN A 188 6.93 1.49 -3.94
C ASN A 188 5.72 1.63 -4.86
N ILE A 189 4.54 1.66 -4.28
CA ILE A 189 3.26 1.76 -4.99
C ILE A 189 2.44 2.89 -4.39
N LEU A 190 1.83 3.69 -5.24
CA LEU A 190 0.91 4.74 -4.86
C LEU A 190 -0.49 4.41 -5.39
N LEU A 191 -1.40 3.98 -4.51
CA LEU A 191 -2.80 3.75 -4.84
C LEU A 191 -3.64 4.97 -4.50
N LYS A 192 -4.56 5.32 -5.38
CA LYS A 192 -5.48 6.45 -5.19
C LYS A 192 -6.91 6.05 -5.57
N THR A 193 -7.85 6.54 -4.82
CA THR A 193 -9.27 6.59 -5.15
C THR A 193 -9.86 7.90 -4.62
N GLU A 194 -11.14 8.18 -4.82
CA GLU A 194 -11.78 9.43 -4.43
C GLU A 194 -11.46 9.84 -2.98
N GLY A 195 -10.68 10.92 -2.83
CA GLY A 195 -10.32 11.49 -1.52
C GLY A 195 -9.40 10.64 -0.64
N GLN A 196 -8.85 9.53 -1.17
CA GLN A 196 -8.02 8.59 -0.41
C GLN A 196 -6.74 8.25 -1.18
N THR A 197 -5.65 8.14 -0.45
CA THR A 197 -4.34 7.74 -0.98
C THR A 197 -3.71 6.70 -0.05
N LEU A 198 -3.23 5.60 -0.63
CA LEU A 198 -2.42 4.61 0.06
C LEU A 198 -1.01 4.64 -0.54
N LYS A 199 -0.02 4.87 0.31
CA LYS A 199 1.40 4.75 -0.02
C LYS A 199 1.88 3.41 0.52
N ILE A 200 2.31 2.51 -0.36
CA ILE A 200 2.75 1.17 0.00
C ILE A 200 4.23 1.07 -0.32
N ARG A 201 5.02 0.67 0.67
CA ARG A 201 6.40 0.26 0.49
C ARG A 201 6.53 -1.19 0.92
N VAL A 202 6.92 -2.05 0.00
CA VAL A 202 7.24 -3.45 0.30
C VAL A 202 8.74 -3.54 0.56
N ASP A 203 9.11 -3.92 1.77
CA ASP A 203 10.51 -4.07 2.19
C ASP A 203 11.03 -5.47 1.84
N GLU A 204 10.15 -6.48 1.84
CA GLU A 204 10.52 -7.88 1.62
C GLU A 204 9.42 -8.67 0.91
N TRP A 205 9.84 -9.52 -0.03
CA TRP A 205 9.01 -10.50 -0.73
C TRP A 205 9.49 -11.92 -0.48
N ASN A 206 8.59 -12.82 -0.13
CA ASN A 206 8.82 -14.26 -0.03
C ASN A 206 7.87 -14.95 -1.00
N LEU A 207 8.39 -15.38 -2.16
CA LEU A 207 7.63 -16.05 -3.22
C LEU A 207 7.64 -17.56 -2.99
N LYS A 208 6.49 -18.24 -3.25
CA LYS A 208 6.32 -19.68 -3.10
C LYS A 208 5.70 -20.29 -4.33
#